data_1430e1885dba61a9677d4a8cb06d5086
#
_entry.id   1430e1885dba61a9677d4a8cb06d5086
#
_cell.length_a   1.000
_cell.length_b   1.000
_cell.length_c   1.000
_cell.angle_alpha   90.00
_cell.angle_beta   90.00
_cell.angle_gamma   90.00
#
_symmetry.space_group_name_H-M   'P 1'
#
loop_
_entity.id
_entity.type
_entity.pdbx_description
1 polymer ?
#
loop_
_entity_poly.entity_id
_entity_poly.type
_entity_poly.pdbx_seq_one_letter_code
_entity_poly.pdbx_strand_id
1 'polypeptide(L)'
;MSRKPLNIGVCGVGTVGLATIGILRDQRETLLARSGQAMVLSHVGVRSDHPDHDYGEARVSRDVLDVARDPDVDVVVELIGGTTVAHDLIKLAIQQGKHVVTANKALIAEHGNELIALAEA
;
A
#
# COMPACT_ATOMS: atom_id res chain seq x y z
N MET A 1 6.83 6.42 -25.25
CA MET A 1 5.88 7.20 -24.45
C MET A 1 5.86 6.71 -23.02
N SER A 2 6.16 7.52 -22.06
CA SER A 2 6.19 7.11 -20.66
C SER A 2 4.78 7.11 -20.08
N ARG A 3 4.48 6.08 -19.27
CA ARG A 3 3.24 6.03 -18.52
C ARG A 3 3.37 6.93 -17.29
N LYS A 4 2.23 7.39 -16.75
CA LYS A 4 2.23 8.10 -15.48
C LYS A 4 2.85 7.21 -14.41
N PRO A 5 3.61 7.79 -13.46
CA PRO A 5 4.08 7.02 -12.31
C PRO A 5 2.93 6.37 -11.55
N LEU A 6 3.17 5.16 -11.09
CA LEU A 6 2.22 4.45 -10.24
C LEU A 6 2.52 4.84 -8.80
N ASN A 7 1.58 5.52 -8.16
CA ASN A 7 1.75 5.99 -6.79
C ASN A 7 1.32 4.91 -5.80
N ILE A 8 2.24 4.54 -4.92
CA ILE A 8 2.06 3.42 -4.01
C ILE A 8 1.94 3.92 -2.57
N GLY A 9 0.89 3.48 -1.89
CA GLY A 9 0.70 3.69 -0.47
C GLY A 9 1.01 2.41 0.30
N VAL A 10 1.89 2.49 1.28
CA VAL A 10 2.26 1.35 2.12
C VAL A 10 1.66 1.55 3.51
N CYS A 11 0.90 0.58 3.97
CA CYS A 11 0.27 0.60 5.29
C CYS A 11 0.91 -0.48 6.17
N GLY A 12 1.56 -0.04 7.23
CA GLY A 12 2.32 -0.89 8.13
C GLY A 12 3.82 -0.86 7.81
N VAL A 13 4.61 -0.44 8.79
CA VAL A 13 6.06 -0.25 8.63
C VAL A 13 6.87 -1.14 9.56
N GLY A 14 6.39 -2.35 9.81
CA GLY A 14 7.18 -3.38 10.46
C GLY A 14 8.29 -3.87 9.53
N THR A 15 8.88 -5.01 9.83
CA THR A 15 10.01 -5.53 9.06
C THR A 15 9.71 -5.65 7.57
N VAL A 16 8.56 -6.22 7.21
CA VAL A 16 8.18 -6.40 5.80
C VAL A 16 7.88 -5.05 5.15
N GLY A 17 7.22 -4.15 5.87
CA GLY A 17 6.89 -2.81 5.36
C GLY A 17 8.14 -2.01 5.04
N LEU A 18 9.14 -2.03 5.93
CA LEU A 18 10.42 -1.36 5.69
C LEU A 18 11.18 -1.97 4.52
N ALA A 19 11.16 -3.29 4.39
CA ALA A 19 11.78 -3.97 3.26
C ALA A 19 11.12 -3.56 1.94
N THR A 20 9.80 -3.47 1.92
CA THR A 20 9.03 -3.04 0.75
C THR A 20 9.39 -1.60 0.36
N ILE A 21 9.45 -0.70 1.33
CA ILE A 21 9.83 0.69 1.10
C ILE A 21 11.26 0.77 0.54
N GLY A 22 12.17 -0.04 1.10
CA GLY A 22 13.55 -0.11 0.62
C GLY A 22 13.64 -0.55 -0.83
N ILE A 23 12.85 -1.54 -1.22
CA ILE A 23 12.81 -2.02 -2.61
C ILE A 23 12.31 -0.93 -3.55
N LEU A 24 11.24 -0.24 -3.18
CA LEU A 24 10.68 0.85 -4.00
C LEU A 24 11.70 1.98 -4.18
N ARG A 25 12.48 2.28 -3.16
CA ARG A 25 13.48 3.33 -3.22
C ARG A 25 14.75 2.90 -3.96
N ASP A 26 15.29 1.72 -3.61
CA ASP A 26 16.62 1.29 -4.05
C ASP A 26 16.60 0.54 -5.39
N GLN A 27 15.46 -0.06 -5.75
CA GLN A 27 15.27 -0.83 -6.98
C GLN A 27 14.44 -0.08 -8.01
N ARG A 28 14.32 1.23 -7.87
CA ARG A 28 13.45 2.05 -8.71
C ARG A 28 13.72 1.88 -10.20
N GLU A 29 14.97 1.91 -10.61
CA GLU A 29 15.34 1.78 -12.02
C GLU A 29 15.05 0.38 -12.56
N THR A 30 15.32 -0.64 -11.75
CA THR A 30 15.03 -2.02 -12.11
C THR A 30 13.53 -2.25 -12.30
N LEU A 31 12.72 -1.73 -11.38
CA LEU A 31 11.27 -1.84 -11.45
C LEU A 31 10.73 -1.12 -12.69
N LEU A 32 11.25 0.07 -12.99
CA LEU A 32 10.87 0.81 -14.19
C LEU A 32 11.23 0.03 -15.46
N ALA A 33 12.44 -0.52 -15.52
CA ALA A 33 12.90 -1.27 -16.68
C ALA A 33 12.03 -2.52 -16.94
N ARG A 34 11.58 -3.20 -15.90
CA ARG A 34 10.78 -4.41 -16.02
C ARG A 34 9.32 -4.15 -16.31
N SER A 35 8.74 -3.12 -15.70
CA SER A 35 7.30 -2.85 -15.80
C SER A 35 6.96 -1.80 -16.87
N GLY A 36 7.92 -0.99 -17.27
CA GLY A 36 7.69 0.13 -18.17
C GLY A 36 7.01 1.31 -17.49
N GLN A 37 6.88 1.29 -16.16
CA GLN A 37 6.19 2.31 -15.40
C GLN A 37 6.92 2.56 -14.09
N ALA A 38 7.19 3.81 -13.77
CA ALA A 38 7.82 4.18 -12.51
C ALA A 38 6.87 3.88 -11.35
N MET A 39 7.41 3.37 -10.26
CA MET A 39 6.67 3.13 -9.01
C MET A 39 7.22 4.09 -7.96
N VAL A 40 6.35 4.89 -7.39
CA VAL A 40 6.72 5.94 -6.44
C VAL A 40 6.03 5.70 -5.11
N LEU A 41 6.81 5.69 -4.02
CA LEU A 41 6.24 5.68 -2.68
C LEU A 41 5.63 7.06 -2.42
N SER A 42 4.31 7.11 -2.35
CA SER A 42 3.54 8.34 -2.29
C SER A 42 2.98 8.62 -0.89
N HIS A 43 2.58 7.59 -0.18
CA HIS A 43 1.92 7.73 1.12
C HIS A 43 2.26 6.54 2.00
N VAL A 44 2.52 6.79 3.28
CA VAL A 44 2.84 5.75 4.26
C VAL A 44 1.89 5.89 5.44
N GLY A 45 1.21 4.81 5.80
CA GLY A 45 0.36 4.75 6.97
C GLY A 45 1.07 4.03 8.11
N VAL A 46 1.16 4.68 9.27
CA VAL A 46 1.86 4.16 10.44
C VAL A 46 0.99 4.26 11.68
N ARG A 47 1.20 3.35 12.64
CA ARG A 47 0.50 3.43 13.93
C ARG A 47 1.17 4.38 14.89
N SER A 48 2.48 4.53 14.79
CA SER A 48 3.27 5.37 15.68
C SER A 48 4.42 6.01 14.91
N ASP A 49 5.03 7.02 15.50
CA ASP A 49 6.17 7.67 14.88
C ASP A 49 7.40 6.77 14.92
N HIS A 50 8.13 6.76 13.82
CA HIS A 50 9.38 6.02 13.68
C HIS A 50 10.44 6.98 13.16
N PRO A 51 11.06 7.80 14.06
CA PRO A 51 11.97 8.87 13.62
C PRO A 51 13.21 8.38 12.90
N ASP A 52 13.59 7.11 13.10
CA ASP A 52 14.73 6.51 12.41
C ASP A 52 14.40 5.99 11.01
N HIS A 53 13.13 6.02 10.62
CA HIS A 53 12.70 5.54 9.30
C HIS A 53 12.70 6.70 8.29
N ASP A 54 13.24 6.43 7.12
CA ASP A 54 13.26 7.38 6.02
C ASP A 54 12.24 6.97 4.96
N TYR A 55 11.19 7.77 4.80
CA TYR A 55 10.15 7.54 3.80
C TYR A 55 10.31 8.46 2.58
N GLY A 56 11.42 9.18 2.50
CA GLY A 56 11.65 10.13 1.43
C GLY A 56 10.64 11.27 1.47
N GLU A 57 10.07 11.59 0.31
CA GLU A 57 9.09 12.67 0.18
C GLU A 57 7.65 12.18 0.36
N ALA A 58 7.45 10.92 0.72
CA ALA A 58 6.12 10.36 0.90
C ALA A 58 5.37 11.06 2.04
N ARG A 59 4.07 11.23 1.85
CA ARG A 59 3.18 11.69 2.91
C ARG A 59 3.09 10.61 3.99
N VAL A 60 3.04 11.00 5.25
CA VAL A 60 2.94 10.05 6.37
C VAL A 60 1.68 10.38 7.18
N SER A 61 0.85 9.36 7.40
CA SER A 61 -0.38 9.49 8.18
C SER A 61 -0.39 8.48 9.32
N ARG A 62 -0.92 8.91 10.47
CA ARG A 62 -1.14 8.04 11.63
C ARG A 62 -2.40 7.18 11.48
N ASP A 63 -3.30 7.56 10.60
CA ASP A 63 -4.48 6.78 10.25
C ASP A 63 -4.24 6.11 8.90
N VAL A 64 -4.09 4.78 8.91
CA VAL A 64 -3.83 4.03 7.68
C VAL A 64 -4.96 4.17 6.65
N LEU A 65 -6.18 4.47 7.09
CA LEU A 65 -7.30 4.68 6.18
C LEU A 65 -7.12 5.93 5.33
N ASP A 66 -6.31 6.89 5.79
CA ASP A 66 -5.99 8.08 4.98
C ASP A 66 -5.27 7.72 3.69
N VAL A 67 -4.50 6.62 3.69
CA VAL A 67 -3.83 6.13 2.49
C VAL A 67 -4.85 5.68 1.44
N ALA A 68 -5.88 4.97 1.89
CA ALA A 68 -6.97 4.52 0.99
C ALA A 68 -7.84 5.69 0.51
N ARG A 69 -7.91 6.78 1.26
CA ARG A 69 -8.67 7.97 0.89
C ARG A 69 -7.90 8.92 -0.03
N ASP A 70 -6.59 8.78 -0.10
CA ASP A 70 -5.74 9.69 -0.88
C ASP A 70 -6.00 9.49 -2.38
N PRO A 71 -6.52 10.50 -3.09
CA PRO A 71 -6.81 10.34 -4.52
C PRO A 71 -5.58 10.16 -5.39
N ASP A 72 -4.40 10.50 -4.86
CA ASP A 72 -3.14 10.36 -5.60
C ASP A 72 -2.55 8.97 -5.48
N VAL A 73 -3.05 8.12 -4.59
CA VAL A 73 -2.57 6.74 -4.41
C VAL A 73 -3.28 5.81 -5.38
N ASP A 74 -2.52 5.05 -6.15
CA ASP A 74 -3.06 4.09 -7.12
C ASP A 74 -3.11 2.67 -6.57
N VAL A 75 -2.13 2.30 -5.76
CA VAL A 75 -2.00 0.96 -5.20
C VAL A 75 -1.80 1.05 -3.68
N VAL A 76 -2.60 0.31 -2.95
CA VAL A 76 -2.46 0.19 -1.49
C VAL A 76 -1.82 -1.16 -1.18
N VAL A 77 -0.68 -1.12 -0.49
CA VAL A 77 0.02 -2.32 -0.02
C VAL A 77 -0.26 -2.48 1.48
N GLU A 78 -0.98 -3.53 1.84
CA GLU A 78 -1.40 -3.77 3.22
C GLU A 78 -0.45 -4.76 3.89
N LEU A 79 0.26 -4.31 4.90
CA LEU A 79 1.25 -5.10 5.65
C LEU A 79 1.06 -4.93 7.17
N ILE A 80 -0.17 -4.62 7.58
CA ILE A 80 -0.48 -4.31 8.98
C ILE A 80 -0.52 -5.55 9.86
N GLY A 81 -1.08 -6.63 9.32
CA GLY A 81 -1.41 -7.81 10.12
C GLY A 81 -2.76 -7.65 10.84
N GLY A 82 -3.28 -8.76 11.35
CA GLY A 82 -4.61 -8.81 11.95
C GLY A 82 -5.72 -8.73 10.92
N THR A 83 -6.97 -8.67 11.38
CA THR A 83 -8.13 -8.75 10.47
C THR A 83 -9.11 -7.59 10.60
N THR A 84 -8.96 -6.73 11.60
CA THR A 84 -9.90 -5.63 11.85
C THR A 84 -9.57 -4.41 11.00
N VAL A 85 -8.47 -3.75 11.29
CA VAL A 85 -8.07 -2.53 10.57
C VAL A 85 -7.71 -2.85 9.13
N ALA A 86 -7.02 -3.98 8.92
CA ALA A 86 -6.63 -4.42 7.58
C ALA A 86 -7.87 -4.66 6.69
N HIS A 87 -8.91 -5.26 7.23
CA HIS A 87 -10.17 -5.47 6.51
C HIS A 87 -10.79 -4.14 6.09
N ASP A 88 -10.91 -3.20 7.04
CA ASP A 88 -11.48 -1.89 6.75
C ASP A 88 -10.66 -1.12 5.70
N LEU A 89 -9.34 -1.20 5.79
CA LEU A 89 -8.43 -0.56 4.86
C LEU A 89 -8.62 -1.10 3.43
N ILE A 90 -8.60 -2.42 3.28
CA ILE A 90 -8.72 -3.05 1.97
C ILE A 90 -10.08 -2.76 1.36
N LYS A 91 -11.13 -2.89 2.15
CA LYS A 91 -12.49 -2.60 1.71
C LYS A 91 -12.62 -1.17 1.20
N LEU A 92 -12.11 -0.21 1.96
CA LEU A 92 -12.14 1.20 1.56
C LEU A 92 -11.33 1.44 0.28
N ALA A 93 -10.12 0.85 0.18
CA ALA A 93 -9.28 0.99 -1.00
C ALA A 93 -9.97 0.48 -2.26
N ILE A 94 -10.61 -0.68 -2.17
CA ILE A 94 -11.37 -1.25 -3.29
C ILE A 94 -12.54 -0.34 -3.66
N GLN A 95 -13.27 0.17 -2.69
CA GLN A 95 -14.38 1.09 -2.92
C GLN A 95 -13.93 2.39 -3.58
N GLN A 96 -12.69 2.81 -3.33
CA GLN A 96 -12.10 4.01 -3.95
C GLN A 96 -11.47 3.70 -5.31
N GLY A 97 -11.63 2.50 -5.83
CA GLY A 97 -11.11 2.13 -7.14
C GLY A 97 -9.61 1.86 -7.19
N LYS A 98 -8.98 1.63 -6.06
CA LYS A 98 -7.54 1.38 -6.00
C LYS A 98 -7.23 -0.11 -6.11
N HIS A 99 -6.03 -0.42 -6.62
CA HIS A 99 -5.49 -1.77 -6.58
C HIS A 99 -4.99 -2.06 -5.17
N VAL A 100 -5.07 -3.31 -4.75
CA VAL A 100 -4.65 -3.72 -3.41
C VAL A 100 -3.73 -4.93 -3.49
N VAL A 101 -2.63 -4.85 -2.75
CA VAL A 101 -1.69 -5.95 -2.56
C VAL A 101 -1.66 -6.27 -1.07
N THR A 102 -1.91 -7.51 -0.71
CA THR A 102 -1.87 -7.95 0.69
C THR A 102 -1.21 -9.31 0.81
N ALA A 103 -0.44 -9.48 1.88
CA ALA A 103 0.12 -10.77 2.29
C ALA A 103 -0.58 -11.32 3.54
N ASN A 104 -1.69 -10.73 3.93
CA ASN A 104 -2.40 -11.06 5.17
C ASN A 104 -3.23 -12.34 5.03
N LYS A 105 -2.64 -13.46 5.37
CA LYS A 105 -3.29 -14.78 5.22
C LYS A 105 -4.53 -14.91 6.10
N ALA A 106 -4.51 -14.38 7.31
CA ALA A 106 -5.65 -14.43 8.22
C ALA A 106 -6.84 -13.67 7.65
N LEU A 107 -6.60 -12.50 7.08
CA LEU A 107 -7.65 -11.70 6.46
C LEU A 107 -8.26 -12.41 5.25
N ILE A 108 -7.45 -12.99 4.39
CA ILE A 108 -7.92 -13.73 3.23
C ILE A 108 -8.75 -14.96 3.66
N ALA A 109 -8.31 -15.66 4.70
CA ALA A 109 -9.06 -16.82 5.21
C ALA A 109 -10.42 -16.43 5.77
N GLU A 110 -10.52 -15.26 6.42
CA GLU A 110 -11.71 -14.81 7.11
C GLU A 110 -12.69 -14.04 6.21
N HIS A 111 -12.15 -13.19 5.32
CA HIS A 111 -12.92 -12.24 4.52
C HIS A 111 -12.64 -12.30 3.02
N GLY A 112 -11.87 -13.28 2.55
CA GLY A 112 -11.41 -13.32 1.17
C GLY A 112 -12.54 -13.30 0.14
N ASN A 113 -13.60 -14.07 0.38
CA ASN A 113 -14.73 -14.13 -0.55
C ASN A 113 -15.46 -12.79 -0.66
N GLU A 114 -15.66 -12.12 0.47
CA GLU A 114 -16.26 -10.78 0.50
C GLU A 114 -15.43 -9.77 -0.28
N LEU A 115 -14.12 -9.76 -0.05
CA LEU A 115 -13.22 -8.80 -0.68
C LEU A 115 -13.08 -9.06 -2.18
N ILE A 116 -13.03 -10.31 -2.60
CA ILE A 116 -12.98 -10.66 -4.03
C ILE A 116 -14.26 -10.19 -4.73
N ALA A 117 -15.41 -10.47 -4.13
CA ALA A 117 -16.68 -10.03 -4.70
C ALA A 117 -16.75 -8.51 -4.83
N LEU A 118 -16.26 -7.78 -3.83
CA LEU A 118 -16.21 -6.33 -3.84
C LEU A 118 -15.29 -5.81 -4.95
N ALA A 119 -14.13 -6.44 -5.13
CA ALA A 119 -13.16 -6.04 -6.15
C ALA A 119 -13.68 -6.28 -7.57
N GLU A 120 -14.52 -7.30 -7.76
CA GLU A 120 -15.10 -7.62 -9.06
C GLU A 120 -16.33 -6.79 -9.41
N ALA A 121 -16.86 -6.06 -8.45
CA ALA A 121 -18.07 -5.27 -8.65
C ALA A 121 -17.83 -4.03 -9.54
#